data_045cb9db69bc3d32ee4c65cdcd15dbc5
#
_entry.id   045cb9db69bc3d32ee4c65cdcd15dbc5
#
_cell.length_a   1.000
_cell.length_b   1.000
_cell.length_c   1.000
_cell.angle_alpha   90.00
_cell.angle_beta   90.00
_cell.angle_gamma   90.00
#
_symmetry.space_group_name_H-M   'P 1'
#
loop_
_entity.id
_entity.type
_entity.pdbx_description
1 polymer ?
#
loop_
_entity_poly.entity_id
_entity_poly.type
_entity_poly.pdbx_seq_one_letter_code
_entity_poly.pdbx_strand_id
1 'polypeptide(L)'
;MLRPVPALLVVLLTLGGVTLASPAEAMPPEVAKGCTGKVALTFDDGPARGTTHRLVQVLRRNQVPATFFMVGQRVAASPAAALEVEQAGNLVANHSWAHRDMSRQSYRDVRRSLRATRRAMKAAGLHPTDLMRPPYGALAKPARRAIRASGYVPVLWTDDSLDWKSGSSQQIARRILAGLHPGRNIVLQHDGVNRSPISVGAVERVIRVAKRRGYCFTALDENGRPGFPTPLVTAVAKDAVEGTDAVVTLELAQPAGRATAVVVEAASGTALVGSDLPAFQARVEIPAGKVRGTVRIPVATDAVLEPAETFSVVLRDPEGVRVGQPTTVTVIDAANAPRIDLPGPPFLPLGPTFS
;
A
#
# COMPACT_ATOMS: atom_id res chain seq x y z
N MET A 1 -79.13 4.09 10.19
CA MET A 1 -78.22 3.20 10.98
C MET A 1 -76.97 3.00 10.21
N LEU A 2 -75.92 3.85 10.42
CA LEU A 2 -74.61 3.71 9.79
C LEU A 2 -73.66 2.98 10.74
N ARG A 3 -73.00 1.93 10.25
CA ARG A 3 -71.96 1.19 10.98
C ARG A 3 -70.62 1.88 10.81
N PRO A 4 -69.76 2.01 11.81
CA PRO A 4 -68.43 2.58 11.66
C PRO A 4 -67.44 1.57 11.07
N VAL A 5 -66.55 2.06 10.21
CA VAL A 5 -65.41 1.32 9.62
C VAL A 5 -64.22 1.47 10.58
N PRO A 6 -63.47 0.39 10.88
CA PRO A 6 -62.28 0.51 11.73
C PRO A 6 -61.11 1.14 10.96
N ALA A 7 -60.45 2.10 11.60
CA ALA A 7 -59.23 2.75 11.11
C ALA A 7 -58.03 1.79 11.20
N LEU A 8 -57.37 1.60 10.07
CA LEU A 8 -56.13 0.80 9.97
C LEU A 8 -54.96 1.69 10.41
N LEU A 9 -54.31 1.34 11.52
CA LEU A 9 -53.14 2.00 12.04
C LEU A 9 -51.91 1.55 11.24
N VAL A 10 -51.40 2.42 10.37
CA VAL A 10 -50.14 2.19 9.64
C VAL A 10 -48.99 2.58 10.54
N VAL A 11 -48.23 1.60 11.04
CA VAL A 11 -46.99 1.82 11.78
C VAL A 11 -45.89 2.03 10.77
N LEU A 12 -45.42 3.27 10.59
CA LEU A 12 -44.21 3.58 9.86
C LEU A 12 -42.98 3.16 10.69
N LEU A 13 -42.34 2.05 10.30
CA LEU A 13 -40.99 1.74 10.78
C LEU A 13 -40.01 2.66 10.02
N THR A 14 -39.44 3.63 10.73
CA THR A 14 -38.28 4.40 10.26
C THR A 14 -37.04 3.51 10.33
N LEU A 15 -36.61 2.97 9.18
CA LEU A 15 -35.31 2.37 9.03
C LEU A 15 -34.26 3.48 9.19
N GLY A 16 -33.56 3.47 10.32
CA GLY A 16 -32.39 4.30 10.56
C GLY A 16 -31.32 3.96 9.54
N GLY A 17 -31.10 4.86 8.58
CA GLY A 17 -30.03 4.73 7.58
C GLY A 17 -28.68 4.77 8.26
N VAL A 18 -28.00 3.62 8.34
CA VAL A 18 -26.56 3.56 8.60
C VAL A 18 -25.87 4.13 7.38
N THR A 19 -25.40 5.37 7.48
CA THR A 19 -24.51 5.96 6.48
C THR A 19 -23.19 5.23 6.53
N LEU A 20 -23.02 4.23 5.65
CA LEU A 20 -21.71 3.65 5.35
C LEU A 20 -20.87 4.77 4.76
N ALA A 21 -19.78 5.13 5.44
CA ALA A 21 -18.80 6.06 4.90
C ALA A 21 -18.33 5.52 3.54
N SER A 22 -18.49 6.31 2.50
CA SER A 22 -17.98 6.00 1.16
C SER A 22 -16.53 5.60 1.22
N PRO A 23 -16.11 4.50 0.57
CA PRO A 23 -14.72 4.19 0.41
C PRO A 23 -14.03 5.36 -0.30
N ALA A 24 -12.84 5.75 0.17
CA ALA A 24 -12.04 6.78 -0.45
C ALA A 24 -11.94 6.48 -1.95
N GLU A 25 -12.41 7.40 -2.78
CA GLU A 25 -12.35 7.28 -4.23
C GLU A 25 -10.92 6.92 -4.65
N ALA A 26 -10.78 5.73 -5.24
CA ALA A 26 -9.52 5.29 -5.81
C ALA A 26 -9.11 6.27 -6.90
N MET A 27 -7.83 6.64 -6.93
CA MET A 27 -7.28 7.47 -8.01
C MET A 27 -7.60 6.86 -9.37
N PRO A 28 -8.10 7.62 -10.34
CA PRO A 28 -8.39 7.10 -11.67
C PRO A 28 -7.13 6.50 -12.30
N PRO A 29 -7.26 5.35 -13.00
CA PRO A 29 -6.14 4.58 -13.55
C PRO A 29 -5.48 5.21 -14.78
N GLU A 30 -5.79 6.44 -15.15
CA GLU A 30 -5.40 7.00 -16.42
C GLU A 30 -4.20 7.96 -16.29
N VAL A 31 -2.99 7.41 -16.54
CA VAL A 31 -1.96 8.24 -17.18
C VAL A 31 -2.40 8.42 -18.64
N ALA A 32 -3.26 9.40 -18.86
CA ALA A 32 -3.84 9.69 -20.15
C ALA A 32 -2.74 9.77 -21.23
N LYS A 33 -3.03 9.22 -22.41
CA LYS A 33 -2.34 9.57 -23.65
C LYS A 33 -2.42 11.10 -23.78
N GLY A 34 -1.28 11.81 -23.59
CA GLY A 34 -1.26 13.25 -23.76
C GLY A 34 -0.58 14.08 -22.68
N CYS A 35 0.19 13.50 -21.72
CA CYS A 35 0.95 14.30 -20.77
C CYS A 35 2.09 15.07 -21.47
N THR A 36 2.23 16.37 -21.21
CA THR A 36 3.43 17.16 -21.59
C THR A 36 4.70 16.52 -21.04
N GLY A 37 4.66 15.98 -19.83
CA GLY A 37 5.72 15.23 -19.19
C GLY A 37 5.25 14.57 -17.90
N LYS A 38 6.03 13.61 -17.38
CA LYS A 38 5.78 12.96 -16.11
C LYS A 38 6.60 13.60 -15.01
N VAL A 39 5.99 13.85 -13.85
CA VAL A 39 6.64 14.44 -12.68
C VAL A 39 6.51 13.46 -11.51
N ALA A 40 7.64 13.00 -11.00
CA ALA A 40 7.74 12.30 -9.73
C ALA A 40 8.23 13.28 -8.66
N LEU A 41 7.34 13.63 -7.71
CA LEU A 41 7.76 14.34 -6.52
C LEU A 41 8.45 13.36 -5.58
N THR A 42 9.64 13.73 -5.10
CA THR A 42 10.41 12.91 -4.17
C THR A 42 10.85 13.72 -2.97
N PHE A 43 10.77 13.10 -1.79
CA PHE A 43 11.04 13.75 -0.52
C PHE A 43 12.07 12.96 0.27
N ASP A 44 13.14 13.63 0.69
CA ASP A 44 14.25 13.03 1.40
C ASP A 44 14.23 13.40 2.90
N ASP A 45 14.98 12.65 3.69
CA ASP A 45 15.27 12.85 5.11
C ASP A 45 14.15 12.54 6.11
N GLY A 46 12.93 12.35 5.67
CA GLY A 46 11.81 12.02 6.57
C GLY A 46 11.95 10.64 7.27
N PRO A 47 10.95 10.29 8.09
CA PRO A 47 9.82 11.11 8.47
C PRO A 47 10.16 12.16 9.52
N ALA A 48 9.49 13.32 9.46
CA ALA A 48 9.49 14.32 10.52
C ALA A 48 8.04 14.58 10.94
N ARG A 49 7.74 14.43 12.24
CA ARG A 49 6.38 14.52 12.78
C ARG A 49 5.58 15.64 12.13
N GLY A 50 4.76 16.28 12.35
CA GLY A 50 4.02 17.40 11.80
C GLY A 50 4.30 17.81 10.33
N THR A 51 5.54 17.80 9.88
CA THR A 51 5.90 18.17 8.50
C THR A 51 5.48 17.08 7.51
N THR A 52 5.89 15.85 7.76
CA THR A 52 5.52 14.70 6.92
C THR A 52 4.00 14.53 6.88
N HIS A 53 3.32 14.62 8.03
CA HIS A 53 1.86 14.58 8.09
C HIS A 53 1.22 15.63 7.18
N ARG A 54 1.60 16.91 7.28
CA ARG A 54 1.06 17.99 6.43
C ARG A 54 1.32 17.73 4.95
N LEU A 55 2.50 17.24 4.61
CA LEU A 55 2.85 16.89 3.23
C LEU A 55 1.94 15.78 2.69
N VAL A 56 1.75 14.72 3.46
CA VAL A 56 0.85 13.60 3.11
C VAL A 56 -0.57 14.11 2.88
N GLN A 57 -1.08 15.03 3.71
CA GLN A 57 -2.40 15.63 3.52
C GLN A 57 -2.49 16.44 2.22
N VAL A 58 -1.43 17.20 1.86
CA VAL A 58 -1.38 17.95 0.60
C VAL A 58 -1.41 17.00 -0.60
N LEU A 59 -0.59 15.96 -0.60
CA LEU A 59 -0.52 14.96 -1.68
C LEU A 59 -1.86 14.25 -1.85
N ARG A 60 -2.46 13.79 -0.74
CA ARG A 60 -3.74 13.08 -0.72
C ARG A 60 -4.89 13.94 -1.28
N ARG A 61 -5.04 15.20 -0.81
CA ARG A 61 -6.10 16.09 -1.32
C ARG A 61 -5.98 16.37 -2.82
N ASN A 62 -4.75 16.37 -3.33
CA ASN A 62 -4.48 16.60 -4.75
C ASN A 62 -4.42 15.30 -5.57
N GLN A 63 -4.60 14.14 -4.96
CA GLN A 63 -4.47 12.82 -5.60
C GLN A 63 -3.15 12.66 -6.36
N VAL A 64 -2.06 13.04 -5.73
CA VAL A 64 -0.72 12.98 -6.30
C VAL A 64 0.12 11.98 -5.51
N PRO A 65 0.57 10.88 -6.11
CA PRO A 65 1.51 9.96 -5.48
C PRO A 65 2.90 10.56 -5.45
N ALA A 66 3.70 10.14 -4.45
CA ALA A 66 5.08 10.55 -4.31
C ALA A 66 5.96 9.38 -3.84
N THR A 67 7.28 9.59 -3.84
CA THR A 67 8.24 8.63 -3.26
C THR A 67 9.04 9.32 -2.16
N PHE A 68 9.07 8.70 -0.97
CA PHE A 68 9.76 9.20 0.21
C PHE A 68 11.02 8.36 0.46
N PHE A 69 12.19 8.99 0.38
CA PHE A 69 13.46 8.38 0.76
C PHE A 69 13.73 8.65 2.25
N MET A 70 13.47 7.66 3.08
CA MET A 70 13.44 7.82 4.52
C MET A 70 14.76 7.43 5.18
N VAL A 71 15.21 8.22 6.17
CA VAL A 71 16.35 7.91 7.03
C VAL A 71 15.96 6.87 8.08
N GLY A 72 16.69 5.76 8.16
CA GLY A 72 16.33 4.63 9.03
C GLY A 72 16.19 4.97 10.50
N GLN A 73 17.06 5.83 11.05
CA GLN A 73 16.95 6.32 12.44
C GLN A 73 15.65 7.08 12.68
N ARG A 74 15.16 7.84 11.70
CA ARG A 74 13.91 8.58 11.82
C ARG A 74 12.69 7.68 11.70
N VAL A 75 12.75 6.66 10.84
CA VAL A 75 11.71 5.62 10.81
C VAL A 75 11.62 4.92 12.17
N ALA A 76 12.75 4.52 12.75
CA ALA A 76 12.79 3.88 14.07
C ALA A 76 12.24 4.80 15.18
N ALA A 77 12.50 6.11 15.11
CA ALA A 77 12.01 7.09 16.06
C ALA A 77 10.54 7.49 15.88
N SER A 78 9.98 7.32 14.68
CA SER A 78 8.61 7.74 14.35
C SER A 78 7.95 6.76 13.38
N PRO A 79 7.76 5.48 13.77
CA PRO A 79 7.22 4.44 12.88
C PRO A 79 5.79 4.77 12.39
N ALA A 80 4.95 5.36 13.22
CA ALA A 80 3.59 5.74 12.85
C ALA A 80 3.57 6.81 11.74
N ALA A 81 4.48 7.80 11.79
CA ALA A 81 4.57 8.80 10.73
C ALA A 81 5.08 8.22 9.40
N ALA A 82 5.97 7.22 9.46
CA ALA A 82 6.40 6.50 8.27
C ALA A 82 5.27 5.65 7.67
N LEU A 83 4.50 4.97 8.53
CA LEU A 83 3.36 4.14 8.10
C LEU A 83 2.24 4.99 7.47
N GLU A 84 1.97 6.19 7.98
CA GLU A 84 1.01 7.13 7.40
C GLU A 84 1.35 7.48 5.95
N VAL A 85 2.62 7.64 5.60
CA VAL A 85 3.07 7.92 4.22
C VAL A 85 2.64 6.80 3.28
N GLU A 86 2.90 5.55 3.64
CA GLU A 86 2.56 4.39 2.82
C GLU A 86 1.04 4.17 2.74
N GLN A 87 0.32 4.30 3.86
CA GLN A 87 -1.14 4.15 3.91
C GLN A 87 -1.89 5.20 3.08
N ALA A 88 -1.26 6.35 2.81
CA ALA A 88 -1.78 7.39 1.93
C ALA A 88 -1.47 7.16 0.44
N GLY A 89 -0.90 6.01 0.06
CA GLY A 89 -0.63 5.65 -1.33
C GLY A 89 0.73 6.10 -1.86
N ASN A 90 1.63 6.54 -0.98
CA ASN A 90 2.98 6.92 -1.38
C ASN A 90 3.95 5.74 -1.23
N LEU A 91 5.04 5.77 -1.99
CA LEU A 91 6.10 4.79 -1.89
C LEU A 91 7.14 5.20 -0.85
N VAL A 92 7.67 4.22 -0.13
CA VAL A 92 8.77 4.41 0.81
C VAL A 92 10.03 3.73 0.28
N ALA A 93 11.16 4.43 0.37
CA ALA A 93 12.44 4.04 -0.17
C ALA A 93 13.57 4.36 0.82
N ASN A 94 14.73 3.76 0.61
CA ASN A 94 15.87 3.84 1.53
C ASN A 94 16.69 5.11 1.35
N HIS A 95 16.96 5.85 2.46
CA HIS A 95 17.87 7.01 2.48
C HIS A 95 19.04 6.83 3.46
N SER A 96 19.56 5.62 3.59
CA SER A 96 20.58 5.23 4.56
C SER A 96 20.08 5.22 6.03
N TRP A 97 20.93 4.73 6.94
CA TRP A 97 20.58 4.66 8.34
C TRP A 97 20.62 6.02 9.05
N ALA A 98 21.68 6.80 8.84
CA ALA A 98 22.00 8.01 9.61
C ALA A 98 22.41 9.20 8.72
N HIS A 99 21.99 9.20 7.46
CA HIS A 99 22.28 10.28 6.49
C HIS A 99 23.75 10.65 6.37
N ARG A 100 24.67 9.66 6.46
CA ARG A 100 26.12 9.89 6.29
C ARG A 100 26.52 9.82 4.82
N ASP A 101 27.46 10.65 4.42
CA ASP A 101 28.07 10.62 3.09
C ASP A 101 28.63 9.23 2.76
N MET A 102 27.99 8.54 1.82
CA MET A 102 28.37 7.18 1.43
C MET A 102 29.67 7.11 0.64
N SER A 103 30.14 8.21 0.04
CA SER A 103 31.41 8.25 -0.66
C SER A 103 32.60 8.10 0.26
N ARG A 104 32.42 8.42 1.56
CA ARG A 104 33.42 8.32 2.63
C ARG A 104 33.27 7.05 3.48
N GLN A 105 32.39 6.14 3.11
CA GLN A 105 32.13 4.90 3.85
C GLN A 105 32.74 3.69 3.15
N SER A 106 33.12 2.70 3.95
CA SER A 106 33.53 1.40 3.39
C SER A 106 32.35 0.67 2.74
N TYR A 107 32.64 -0.23 1.82
CA TYR A 107 31.64 -1.13 1.22
C TYR A 107 30.77 -1.85 2.27
N ARG A 108 31.40 -2.32 3.36
CA ARG A 108 30.69 -3.02 4.44
C ARG A 108 29.76 -2.08 5.23
N ASP A 109 30.17 -0.85 5.48
CA ASP A 109 29.38 0.13 6.22
C ASP A 109 28.17 0.59 5.43
N VAL A 110 28.33 0.86 4.13
CA VAL A 110 27.19 1.15 3.25
C VAL A 110 26.15 0.01 3.29
N ARG A 111 26.59 -1.24 3.11
CA ARG A 111 25.67 -2.40 3.18
C ARG A 111 25.01 -2.55 4.55
N ARG A 112 25.74 -2.31 5.64
CA ARG A 112 25.20 -2.34 7.01
C ARG A 112 24.13 -1.28 7.19
N SER A 113 24.39 -0.06 6.74
CA SER A 113 23.45 1.08 6.77
C SER A 113 22.15 0.76 6.01
N LEU A 114 22.24 0.27 4.78
CA LEU A 114 21.08 -0.08 3.95
C LEU A 114 20.23 -1.18 4.60
N ARG A 115 20.87 -2.24 5.12
CA ARG A 115 20.16 -3.32 5.82
C ARG A 115 19.49 -2.87 7.12
N ALA A 116 20.15 -2.01 7.90
CA ALA A 116 19.58 -1.46 9.11
C ALA A 116 18.32 -0.64 8.83
N THR A 117 18.35 0.21 7.79
CA THR A 117 17.19 0.99 7.35
C THR A 117 16.04 0.09 6.91
N ARG A 118 16.32 -0.93 6.06
CA ARG A 118 15.27 -1.89 5.63
C ARG A 118 14.64 -2.63 6.82
N ARG A 119 15.45 -3.05 7.80
CA ARG A 119 14.91 -3.69 9.01
C ARG A 119 14.01 -2.74 9.80
N ALA A 120 14.42 -1.50 10.00
CA ALA A 120 13.59 -0.51 10.70
C ALA A 120 12.26 -0.25 9.96
N MET A 121 12.28 -0.13 8.64
CA MET A 121 11.07 0.01 7.83
C MET A 121 10.13 -1.20 7.97
N LYS A 122 10.67 -2.42 7.85
CA LYS A 122 9.86 -3.64 8.03
C LYS A 122 9.32 -3.78 9.46
N ALA A 123 10.10 -3.44 10.47
CA ALA A 123 9.65 -3.45 11.87
C ALA A 123 8.54 -2.41 12.13
N ALA A 124 8.49 -1.33 11.35
CA ALA A 124 7.40 -0.35 11.35
C ALA A 124 6.16 -0.78 10.54
N GLY A 125 6.16 -1.99 9.96
CA GLY A 125 5.08 -2.50 9.13
C GLY A 125 5.07 -1.99 7.69
N LEU A 126 6.17 -1.37 7.23
CA LEU A 126 6.29 -0.84 5.87
C LEU A 126 6.72 -1.91 4.86
N HIS A 127 6.35 -1.68 3.59
CA HIS A 127 6.75 -2.47 2.41
C HIS A 127 7.67 -1.64 1.51
N PRO A 128 8.94 -1.42 1.93
CA PRO A 128 9.84 -0.52 1.22
C PRO A 128 10.21 -1.07 -0.16
N THR A 129 10.27 -0.16 -1.14
CA THR A 129 10.77 -0.46 -2.48
C THR A 129 12.26 -0.83 -2.46
N ASP A 130 12.76 -1.39 -3.57
CA ASP A 130 14.20 -1.61 -3.79
C ASP A 130 14.91 -0.35 -4.33
N LEU A 131 14.30 0.82 -4.19
CA LEU A 131 14.92 2.09 -4.50
C LEU A 131 15.70 2.62 -3.31
N MET A 132 16.81 3.31 -3.59
CA MET A 132 17.52 4.08 -2.58
C MET A 132 18.07 5.38 -3.19
N ARG A 133 18.12 6.42 -2.38
CA ARG A 133 18.85 7.65 -2.74
C ARG A 133 20.02 7.81 -1.80
N PRO A 134 21.28 7.91 -2.33
CA PRO A 134 22.42 8.16 -1.48
C PRO A 134 22.36 9.58 -0.93
N PRO A 135 22.60 9.79 0.38
CA PRO A 135 22.73 11.13 0.94
C PRO A 135 23.67 12.01 0.11
N TYR A 136 23.30 13.28 -0.09
CA TYR A 136 24.04 14.25 -0.90
C TYR A 136 24.20 13.87 -2.38
N GLY A 137 23.52 12.85 -2.87
CA GLY A 137 23.77 12.29 -4.21
C GLY A 137 25.14 11.61 -4.35
N ALA A 138 25.82 11.35 -3.23
CA ALA A 138 27.21 10.87 -3.19
C ALA A 138 27.31 9.40 -3.65
N LEU A 139 27.61 9.19 -4.94
CA LEU A 139 27.60 7.88 -5.62
C LEU A 139 28.98 7.50 -6.17
N ALA A 140 30.01 7.52 -5.33
CA ALA A 140 31.35 7.02 -5.68
C ALA A 140 31.34 5.51 -5.98
N LYS A 141 32.36 5.01 -6.72
CA LYS A 141 32.41 3.59 -7.14
C LYS A 141 32.18 2.57 -6.00
N PRO A 142 32.82 2.67 -4.81
CA PRO A 142 32.59 1.73 -3.72
C PRO A 142 31.15 1.74 -3.23
N ALA A 143 30.54 2.94 -3.06
CA ALA A 143 29.16 3.10 -2.64
C ALA A 143 28.19 2.49 -3.67
N ARG A 144 28.35 2.80 -4.95
CA ARG A 144 27.55 2.25 -6.04
C ARG A 144 27.57 0.72 -6.06
N ARG A 145 28.76 0.12 -5.90
CA ARG A 145 28.91 -1.34 -5.85
C ARG A 145 28.18 -1.93 -4.63
N ALA A 146 28.31 -1.31 -3.46
CA ALA A 146 27.65 -1.75 -2.24
C ALA A 146 26.13 -1.67 -2.34
N ILE A 147 25.60 -0.59 -2.91
CA ILE A 147 24.17 -0.36 -3.14
C ILE A 147 23.60 -1.47 -4.02
N ARG A 148 24.19 -1.68 -5.21
CA ARG A 148 23.74 -2.70 -6.16
C ARG A 148 23.83 -4.12 -5.58
N ALA A 149 24.94 -4.45 -4.91
CA ALA A 149 25.14 -5.73 -4.25
C ALA A 149 24.21 -5.96 -3.03
N SER A 150 23.48 -4.93 -2.61
CA SER A 150 22.42 -5.01 -1.61
C SER A 150 21.02 -5.09 -2.22
N GLY A 151 20.91 -5.23 -3.56
CA GLY A 151 19.63 -5.34 -4.28
C GLY A 151 18.94 -4.00 -4.51
N TYR A 152 19.63 -2.86 -4.35
CA TYR A 152 19.03 -1.55 -4.54
C TYR A 152 19.36 -0.91 -5.88
N VAL A 153 18.37 -0.18 -6.42
CA VAL A 153 18.52 0.75 -7.54
C VAL A 153 18.78 2.15 -6.98
N PRO A 154 19.97 2.74 -7.24
CA PRO A 154 20.24 4.11 -6.82
C PRO A 154 19.48 5.11 -7.69
N VAL A 155 18.78 6.06 -7.06
CA VAL A 155 18.00 7.11 -7.69
C VAL A 155 18.57 8.48 -7.35
N LEU A 156 18.88 9.28 -8.36
CA LEU A 156 19.17 10.70 -8.22
C LEU A 156 17.95 11.52 -8.63
N TRP A 157 18.14 12.79 -8.97
CA TRP A 157 17.08 13.71 -9.40
C TRP A 157 17.47 14.42 -10.68
N THR A 158 16.49 14.96 -11.39
CA THR A 158 16.68 15.82 -12.55
C THR A 158 16.51 17.30 -12.18
N ASP A 159 15.68 17.57 -11.18
CA ASP A 159 15.30 18.91 -10.76
C ASP A 159 15.52 19.09 -9.26
N ASP A 160 16.45 19.97 -8.88
CA ASP A 160 16.73 20.31 -7.49
C ASP A 160 15.92 21.55 -7.08
N SER A 161 15.04 21.39 -6.10
CA SER A 161 14.25 22.49 -5.54
C SER A 161 15.10 23.51 -4.77
N LEU A 162 16.28 23.12 -4.31
CA LEU A 162 17.15 23.85 -3.38
C LEU A 162 16.41 24.33 -2.11
N ASP A 163 15.38 23.58 -1.68
CA ASP A 163 14.56 23.92 -0.53
C ASP A 163 15.33 23.86 0.79
N TRP A 164 16.41 23.11 0.84
CA TRP A 164 17.34 22.99 1.95
C TRP A 164 18.23 24.24 2.14
N LYS A 165 18.42 25.08 1.11
CA LYS A 165 19.26 26.28 1.17
C LYS A 165 18.52 27.47 1.76
N SER A 166 17.70 28.11 0.93
CA SER A 166 17.03 29.37 1.27
C SER A 166 15.84 29.62 0.34
N GLY A 167 15.02 30.57 0.70
CA GLY A 167 13.88 31.01 -0.09
C GLY A 167 12.55 30.75 0.58
N SER A 168 11.53 31.42 0.06
CA SER A 168 10.12 31.23 0.43
C SER A 168 9.52 30.05 -0.32
N SER A 169 8.38 29.54 0.14
CA SER A 169 7.60 28.51 -0.58
C SER A 169 7.30 28.94 -2.03
N GLN A 170 7.08 30.22 -2.27
CA GLN A 170 6.83 30.74 -3.62
C GLN A 170 8.08 30.68 -4.51
N GLN A 171 9.28 30.94 -3.97
CA GLN A 171 10.54 30.84 -4.71
C GLN A 171 10.88 29.39 -5.02
N ILE A 172 10.69 28.48 -4.07
CA ILE A 172 10.84 27.03 -4.26
C ILE A 172 9.92 26.55 -5.37
N ALA A 173 8.61 26.89 -5.29
CA ALA A 173 7.65 26.49 -6.32
C ALA A 173 8.02 27.03 -7.70
N ARG A 174 8.46 28.31 -7.80
CA ARG A 174 8.92 28.88 -9.09
C ARG A 174 10.10 28.13 -9.65
N ARG A 175 11.09 27.78 -8.83
CA ARG A 175 12.29 27.02 -9.27
C ARG A 175 11.89 25.66 -9.81
N ILE A 176 11.11 24.89 -9.08
CA ILE A 176 10.61 23.58 -9.55
C ILE A 176 9.88 23.74 -10.88
N LEU A 177 8.93 24.66 -10.97
CA LEU A 177 8.11 24.87 -12.17
C LEU A 177 8.90 25.38 -13.39
N ALA A 178 10.03 26.03 -13.17
CA ALA A 178 10.94 26.47 -14.23
C ALA A 178 11.85 25.32 -14.72
N GLY A 179 12.18 24.35 -13.86
CA GLY A 179 12.97 23.16 -14.20
C GLY A 179 12.20 22.10 -14.96
N LEU A 180 10.85 22.06 -14.85
CA LEU A 180 10.05 21.05 -15.52
C LEU A 180 10.18 21.14 -17.05
N HIS A 181 10.45 19.98 -17.65
CA HIS A 181 10.61 19.84 -19.12
C HIS A 181 9.74 18.69 -19.65
N PRO A 182 9.43 18.64 -20.97
CA PRO A 182 8.79 17.49 -21.59
C PRO A 182 9.59 16.20 -21.32
N GLY A 183 8.87 15.13 -20.92
CA GLY A 183 9.51 13.86 -20.60
C GLY A 183 9.44 13.50 -19.11
N ARG A 184 10.59 13.20 -18.50
CA ARG A 184 10.65 12.62 -17.14
C ARG A 184 11.36 13.58 -16.18
N ASN A 185 10.63 14.02 -15.16
CA ASN A 185 11.13 14.92 -14.12
C ASN A 185 11.10 14.21 -12.76
N ILE A 186 12.24 14.14 -12.08
CA ILE A 186 12.37 13.66 -10.70
C ILE A 186 12.74 14.86 -9.85
N VAL A 187 11.81 15.35 -9.07
CA VAL A 187 11.97 16.57 -8.26
C VAL A 187 12.47 16.21 -6.88
N LEU A 188 13.63 16.73 -6.49
CA LEU A 188 14.17 16.64 -5.14
C LEU A 188 13.56 17.70 -4.24
N GLN A 189 12.96 17.27 -3.15
CA GLN A 189 12.55 18.08 -2.01
C GLN A 189 12.85 17.34 -0.70
N HIS A 190 12.65 18.00 0.46
CA HIS A 190 12.93 17.41 1.76
C HIS A 190 11.72 17.60 2.71
N ASP A 191 11.38 16.54 3.45
CA ASP A 191 10.36 16.60 4.50
C ASP A 191 10.96 16.43 5.91
N GLY A 192 12.25 16.17 6.02
CA GLY A 192 12.96 15.90 7.27
C GLY A 192 13.98 16.95 7.71
N VAL A 193 14.19 18.03 7.00
CA VAL A 193 15.12 19.10 7.41
C VAL A 193 14.39 20.28 8.06
N ASN A 194 15.12 21.16 8.75
CA ASN A 194 14.52 22.31 9.46
C ASN A 194 13.68 23.22 8.57
N ARG A 195 13.98 23.31 7.29
CA ARG A 195 13.25 24.12 6.31
C ARG A 195 12.07 23.41 5.64
N SER A 196 11.87 22.14 5.90
CA SER A 196 10.81 21.35 5.27
C SER A 196 9.39 21.93 5.40
N PRO A 197 9.01 22.62 6.49
CA PRO A 197 7.72 23.32 6.54
C PRO A 197 7.51 24.34 5.41
N ILE A 198 8.59 24.98 4.95
CA ILE A 198 8.56 25.93 3.82
C ILE A 198 8.47 25.18 2.49
N SER A 199 9.20 24.05 2.37
CA SER A 199 9.14 23.16 1.23
C SER A 199 7.72 22.62 1.01
N VAL A 200 7.10 22.08 2.06
CA VAL A 200 5.69 21.60 2.01
C VAL A 200 4.73 22.69 1.53
N GLY A 201 4.93 23.95 1.95
CA GLY A 201 4.14 25.08 1.48
C GLY A 201 4.24 25.36 -0.03
N ALA A 202 5.29 24.86 -0.69
CA ALA A 202 5.46 24.99 -2.14
C ALA A 202 4.70 23.93 -2.94
N VAL A 203 4.49 22.72 -2.37
CA VAL A 203 4.02 21.52 -3.08
C VAL A 203 2.66 21.74 -3.74
N GLU A 204 1.70 22.29 -3.02
CA GLU A 204 0.34 22.49 -3.56
C GLU A 204 0.33 23.42 -4.78
N ARG A 205 1.15 24.50 -4.76
CA ARG A 205 1.32 25.40 -5.91
C ARG A 205 1.99 24.67 -7.09
N VAL A 206 3.01 23.88 -6.82
CA VAL A 206 3.69 23.07 -7.86
C VAL A 206 2.68 22.15 -8.54
N ILE A 207 1.93 21.36 -7.76
CA ILE A 207 0.93 20.44 -8.29
C ILE A 207 -0.09 21.18 -9.15
N ARG A 208 -0.72 22.21 -8.62
CA ARG A 208 -1.76 22.96 -9.32
C ARG A 208 -1.27 23.56 -10.63
N VAL A 209 -0.09 24.17 -10.64
CA VAL A 209 0.44 24.82 -11.86
C VAL A 209 0.94 23.80 -12.87
N ALA A 210 1.63 22.73 -12.43
CA ALA A 210 2.11 21.68 -13.32
C ALA A 210 0.92 20.95 -14.00
N LYS A 211 -0.13 20.59 -13.25
CA LYS A 211 -1.36 20.01 -13.84
C LYS A 211 -1.96 20.91 -14.93
N ARG A 212 -2.07 22.22 -14.69
CA ARG A 212 -2.56 23.16 -15.72
C ARG A 212 -1.65 23.26 -16.95
N ARG A 213 -0.37 22.95 -16.82
CA ARG A 213 0.60 22.88 -17.93
C ARG A 213 0.60 21.51 -18.64
N GLY A 214 -0.33 20.62 -18.28
CA GLY A 214 -0.46 19.28 -18.87
C GLY A 214 0.52 18.24 -18.34
N TYR A 215 1.22 18.49 -17.23
CA TYR A 215 2.07 17.48 -16.60
C TYR A 215 1.24 16.48 -15.80
N CYS A 216 1.63 15.19 -15.89
CA CYS A 216 1.05 14.11 -15.10
C CYS A 216 1.98 13.73 -13.93
N PHE A 217 1.39 13.57 -12.75
CA PHE A 217 2.14 13.13 -11.57
C PHE A 217 2.15 11.62 -11.46
N THR A 218 3.31 11.07 -11.10
CA THR A 218 3.54 9.65 -10.86
C THR A 218 4.42 9.48 -9.62
N ALA A 219 4.49 8.24 -9.09
CA ALA A 219 5.58 7.85 -8.19
C ALA A 219 6.84 7.51 -9.01
N LEU A 220 7.75 6.71 -8.44
CA LEU A 220 8.85 6.09 -9.18
C LEU A 220 8.53 4.61 -9.43
N ASP A 221 8.86 4.12 -10.62
CA ASP A 221 8.81 2.70 -10.95
C ASP A 221 9.97 1.92 -10.29
N GLU A 222 10.04 0.62 -10.48
CA GLU A 222 11.09 -0.26 -9.94
C GLU A 222 12.49 0.05 -10.49
N ASN A 223 12.59 0.79 -11.57
CA ASN A 223 13.85 1.25 -12.18
C ASN A 223 14.23 2.68 -11.73
N GLY A 224 13.46 3.28 -10.83
CA GLY A 224 13.69 4.64 -10.34
C GLY A 224 13.32 5.74 -11.34
N ARG A 225 12.41 5.49 -12.27
CA ARG A 225 11.92 6.44 -13.27
C ARG A 225 10.51 6.91 -12.94
N PRO A 226 10.09 8.12 -13.34
CA PRO A 226 8.71 8.56 -13.17
C PRO A 226 7.70 7.58 -13.79
N GLY A 227 6.95 6.90 -12.94
CA GLY A 227 6.05 5.82 -13.29
C GLY A 227 5.39 5.22 -12.04
N PHE A 228 4.80 4.03 -12.21
CA PHE A 228 4.27 3.26 -11.10
C PHE A 228 4.93 1.89 -11.07
N PRO A 229 5.32 1.38 -9.90
CA PRO A 229 5.85 0.04 -9.79
C PRO A 229 4.80 -1.00 -10.20
N THR A 230 5.29 -2.14 -10.69
CA THR A 230 4.47 -3.33 -11.00
C THR A 230 4.84 -4.43 -10.00
N PRO A 231 4.30 -4.39 -8.77
CA PRO A 231 4.66 -5.34 -7.73
C PRO A 231 4.20 -6.76 -8.07
N LEU A 232 4.84 -7.75 -7.45
CA LEU A 232 4.36 -9.12 -7.48
C LEU A 232 3.16 -9.23 -6.54
N VAL A 233 2.06 -9.83 -7.01
CA VAL A 233 0.94 -10.26 -6.18
C VAL A 233 1.01 -11.77 -5.99
N THR A 234 0.80 -12.23 -4.75
CA THR A 234 0.69 -13.65 -4.39
C THR A 234 -0.63 -13.88 -3.68
N ALA A 235 -1.21 -15.04 -3.86
CA ALA A 235 -2.35 -15.50 -3.06
C ALA A 235 -1.82 -16.25 -1.84
N VAL A 236 -2.44 -16.04 -0.69
CA VAL A 236 -2.21 -16.79 0.55
C VAL A 236 -3.57 -17.23 1.06
N ALA A 237 -3.74 -18.50 1.32
CA ALA A 237 -4.98 -19.04 1.87
C ALA A 237 -4.67 -19.90 3.10
N LYS A 238 -5.67 -20.05 3.96
CA LYS A 238 -5.68 -21.07 5.02
C LYS A 238 -6.52 -22.23 4.54
N ASP A 239 -6.37 -23.38 5.20
CA ASP A 239 -7.23 -24.52 5.00
C ASP A 239 -8.68 -24.10 5.21
N ALA A 240 -9.58 -24.60 4.40
CA ALA A 240 -11.01 -24.38 4.47
C ALA A 240 -11.71 -25.64 5.04
N VAL A 241 -12.87 -25.43 5.63
CA VAL A 241 -13.74 -26.53 6.07
C VAL A 241 -14.96 -26.51 5.16
N GLU A 242 -15.45 -27.67 4.76
CA GLU A 242 -16.68 -27.81 3.98
C GLU A 242 -17.84 -27.03 4.60
N GLY A 243 -18.68 -26.47 3.77
CA GLY A 243 -19.77 -25.58 4.18
C GLY A 243 -19.32 -24.20 4.65
N THR A 244 -18.01 -23.88 4.57
CA THR A 244 -17.49 -22.55 4.89
C THR A 244 -16.76 -21.95 3.70
N ASP A 245 -16.53 -20.63 3.74
CA ASP A 245 -15.73 -19.96 2.70
C ASP A 245 -14.23 -20.19 2.90
N ALA A 246 -13.52 -20.55 1.83
CA ALA A 246 -12.08 -20.44 1.79
C ALA A 246 -11.70 -18.96 1.68
N VAL A 247 -10.99 -18.44 2.69
CA VAL A 247 -10.56 -17.04 2.71
C VAL A 247 -9.19 -16.91 2.06
N VAL A 248 -9.16 -16.27 0.89
CA VAL A 248 -7.94 -16.03 0.12
C VAL A 248 -7.53 -14.57 0.30
N THR A 249 -6.31 -14.34 0.76
CA THR A 249 -5.69 -13.01 0.86
C THR A 249 -4.70 -12.84 -0.28
N LEU A 250 -4.87 -11.78 -1.06
CA LEU A 250 -3.89 -11.32 -2.04
C LEU A 250 -2.91 -10.39 -1.36
N GLU A 251 -1.62 -10.64 -1.52
CA GLU A 251 -0.56 -9.81 -0.93
C GLU A 251 0.35 -9.24 -2.02
N LEU A 252 0.52 -7.91 -2.04
CA LEU A 252 1.51 -7.24 -2.87
C LEU A 252 2.86 -7.19 -2.16
N ALA A 253 3.94 -7.46 -2.87
CA ALA A 253 5.31 -7.35 -2.34
C ALA A 253 5.65 -5.91 -1.89
N GLN A 254 4.97 -4.90 -2.45
CA GLN A 254 5.07 -3.48 -2.10
C GLN A 254 3.86 -2.72 -2.66
N PRO A 255 3.52 -1.52 -2.15
CA PRO A 255 2.43 -0.73 -2.71
C PRO A 255 2.69 -0.36 -4.17
N ALA A 256 1.65 -0.39 -5.00
CA ALA A 256 1.75 -0.03 -6.41
C ALA A 256 1.76 1.50 -6.66
N GLY A 257 1.34 2.31 -5.69
CA GLY A 257 1.15 3.76 -5.84
C GLY A 257 -0.10 4.13 -6.66
N ARG A 258 -0.83 3.14 -7.16
CA ARG A 258 -2.13 3.24 -7.85
C ARG A 258 -2.96 2.01 -7.53
N ALA A 259 -4.26 2.06 -7.82
CA ALA A 259 -5.10 0.87 -7.75
C ALA A 259 -4.58 -0.21 -8.72
N THR A 260 -4.64 -1.44 -8.29
CA THR A 260 -4.25 -2.64 -9.07
C THR A 260 -5.36 -3.67 -8.96
N ALA A 261 -5.47 -4.54 -9.93
CA ALA A 261 -6.47 -5.59 -9.89
C ALA A 261 -5.95 -6.91 -10.46
N VAL A 262 -6.63 -7.99 -10.09
CA VAL A 262 -6.39 -9.33 -10.62
C VAL A 262 -7.69 -10.12 -10.54
N VAL A 263 -7.88 -11.04 -11.45
CA VAL A 263 -8.97 -12.01 -11.39
C VAL A 263 -8.49 -13.23 -10.62
N VAL A 264 -9.24 -13.61 -9.59
CA VAL A 264 -9.04 -14.82 -8.78
C VAL A 264 -9.97 -15.90 -9.33
N GLU A 265 -9.43 -17.05 -9.67
CA GLU A 265 -10.13 -18.20 -10.22
C GLU A 265 -9.83 -19.43 -9.35
N ALA A 266 -10.85 -20.22 -9.04
CA ALA A 266 -10.69 -21.54 -8.44
C ALA A 266 -10.53 -22.59 -9.54
N ALA A 267 -9.50 -23.41 -9.43
CA ALA A 267 -9.23 -24.52 -10.35
C ALA A 267 -9.21 -25.84 -9.60
N SER A 268 -9.82 -26.87 -10.16
CA SER A 268 -9.87 -28.23 -9.57
C SER A 268 -8.50 -28.76 -9.24
N GLY A 269 -8.41 -29.43 -8.10
CA GLY A 269 -7.36 -30.32 -7.70
C GLY A 269 -7.96 -31.70 -7.43
N THR A 270 -7.83 -32.25 -6.21
CA THR A 270 -8.62 -33.39 -5.77
C THR A 270 -10.05 -32.93 -5.43
N ALA A 271 -10.23 -31.75 -4.82
CA ALA A 271 -11.51 -31.09 -4.74
C ALA A 271 -11.90 -30.52 -6.12
N LEU A 272 -13.09 -30.87 -6.62
CA LEU A 272 -13.52 -30.58 -7.98
C LEU A 272 -14.44 -29.34 -8.04
N VAL A 273 -14.14 -28.48 -8.99
CA VAL A 273 -15.06 -27.39 -9.36
C VAL A 273 -16.29 -27.98 -10.03
N GLY A 274 -17.46 -27.71 -9.46
CA GLY A 274 -18.74 -28.26 -9.91
C GLY A 274 -19.40 -29.20 -8.91
N SER A 275 -18.62 -29.88 -8.05
CA SER A 275 -19.12 -30.69 -6.92
C SER A 275 -18.76 -30.06 -5.59
N ASP A 276 -17.46 -29.98 -5.26
CA ASP A 276 -16.97 -29.59 -3.93
C ASP A 276 -16.86 -28.07 -3.78
N LEU A 277 -16.78 -27.35 -4.89
CA LEU A 277 -16.88 -25.90 -4.95
C LEU A 277 -17.56 -25.45 -6.24
N PRO A 278 -18.35 -24.36 -6.20
CA PRO A 278 -18.92 -23.81 -7.42
C PRO A 278 -17.82 -23.22 -8.31
N ALA A 279 -18.12 -23.11 -9.62
CA ALA A 279 -17.26 -22.34 -10.52
C ALA A 279 -17.12 -20.92 -9.96
N PHE A 280 -15.88 -20.50 -9.70
CA PHE A 280 -15.60 -19.23 -9.04
C PHE A 280 -14.60 -18.41 -9.85
N GLN A 281 -15.00 -17.18 -10.15
CA GLN A 281 -14.14 -16.17 -10.73
C GLN A 281 -14.54 -14.80 -10.18
N ALA A 282 -13.60 -14.05 -9.61
CA ALA A 282 -13.85 -12.73 -9.06
C ALA A 282 -12.70 -11.77 -9.34
N ARG A 283 -13.04 -10.55 -9.80
CA ARG A 283 -12.06 -9.47 -9.92
C ARG A 283 -11.86 -8.84 -8.55
N VAL A 284 -10.63 -8.85 -8.07
CA VAL A 284 -10.23 -8.25 -6.79
C VAL A 284 -9.36 -7.04 -7.06
N GLU A 285 -9.77 -5.88 -6.54
CA GLU A 285 -9.01 -4.64 -6.61
C GLU A 285 -8.29 -4.40 -5.29
N ILE A 286 -7.02 -3.98 -5.38
CA ILE A 286 -6.20 -3.52 -4.25
C ILE A 286 -5.98 -2.02 -4.44
N PRO A 287 -6.56 -1.16 -3.61
CA PRO A 287 -6.46 0.29 -3.73
C PRO A 287 -5.02 0.80 -3.59
N ALA A 288 -4.75 1.98 -4.13
CA ALA A 288 -3.47 2.66 -3.94
C ALA A 288 -3.07 2.74 -2.46
N GLY A 289 -1.80 2.47 -2.15
CA GLY A 289 -1.27 2.44 -0.78
C GLY A 289 -1.66 1.24 0.06
N LYS A 290 -2.50 0.34 -0.47
CA LYS A 290 -2.78 -0.94 0.17
C LYS A 290 -1.89 -2.03 -0.43
N VAL A 291 -1.63 -3.04 0.38
CA VAL A 291 -0.83 -4.22 -0.04
C VAL A 291 -1.63 -5.52 0.10
N ARG A 292 -2.89 -5.43 0.50
CA ARG A 292 -3.76 -6.60 0.68
C ARG A 292 -5.14 -6.38 0.09
N GLY A 293 -5.65 -7.44 -0.53
CA GLY A 293 -7.05 -7.63 -0.89
C GLY A 293 -7.51 -8.99 -0.39
N THR A 294 -8.81 -9.19 -0.22
CA THR A 294 -9.37 -10.46 0.28
C THR A 294 -10.55 -10.86 -0.58
N VAL A 295 -10.67 -12.15 -0.85
CA VAL A 295 -11.80 -12.76 -1.52
C VAL A 295 -12.20 -14.03 -0.77
N ARG A 296 -13.47 -14.39 -0.84
CA ARG A 296 -14.02 -15.60 -0.26
C ARG A 296 -14.50 -16.52 -1.38
N ILE A 297 -14.05 -17.76 -1.36
CA ILE A 297 -14.45 -18.80 -2.30
C ILE A 297 -15.35 -19.77 -1.55
N PRO A 298 -16.63 -19.89 -1.92
CA PRO A 298 -17.53 -20.84 -1.26
C PRO A 298 -17.03 -22.27 -1.44
N VAL A 299 -17.08 -23.07 -0.39
CA VAL A 299 -16.84 -24.52 -0.42
C VAL A 299 -18.17 -25.21 -0.10
N ALA A 300 -18.58 -26.15 -0.94
CA ALA A 300 -19.81 -26.90 -0.74
C ALA A 300 -19.72 -27.78 0.48
N THR A 301 -20.85 -28.28 0.95
CA THR A 301 -20.93 -29.34 1.94
C THR A 301 -21.84 -30.43 1.43
N ASP A 302 -21.51 -31.67 1.74
CA ASP A 302 -22.40 -32.79 1.49
C ASP A 302 -22.46 -33.72 2.71
N ALA A 303 -22.94 -34.94 2.54
CA ALA A 303 -23.08 -35.93 3.61
C ALA A 303 -22.07 -37.09 3.50
N VAL A 304 -21.14 -36.98 2.57
CA VAL A 304 -20.12 -38.02 2.31
C VAL A 304 -18.90 -37.68 3.15
N LEU A 305 -18.40 -38.62 3.92
CA LEU A 305 -17.16 -38.45 4.67
C LEU A 305 -15.96 -38.68 3.72
N GLU A 306 -15.20 -37.64 3.50
CA GLU A 306 -14.09 -37.63 2.55
C GLU A 306 -12.73 -37.34 3.21
N PRO A 307 -11.61 -37.81 2.63
CA PRO A 307 -10.29 -37.37 3.06
C PRO A 307 -10.08 -35.90 2.69
N ALA A 308 -9.12 -35.25 3.35
CA ALA A 308 -8.77 -33.88 2.99
C ALA A 308 -8.39 -33.76 1.52
N GLU A 309 -9.00 -32.82 0.84
CA GLU A 309 -8.88 -32.55 -0.58
C GLU A 309 -8.18 -31.21 -0.86
N THR A 310 -7.91 -30.91 -2.10
CA THR A 310 -7.24 -29.65 -2.47
C THR A 310 -7.81 -29.06 -3.75
N PHE A 311 -7.85 -27.71 -3.81
CA PHE A 311 -8.01 -26.97 -5.05
C PHE A 311 -6.94 -25.89 -5.20
N SER A 312 -6.79 -25.34 -6.39
CA SER A 312 -5.81 -24.28 -6.67
C SER A 312 -6.48 -22.93 -6.87
N VAL A 313 -5.88 -21.90 -6.29
CA VAL A 313 -6.22 -20.49 -6.56
C VAL A 313 -5.26 -19.96 -7.63
N VAL A 314 -5.81 -19.61 -8.78
CA VAL A 314 -5.06 -19.09 -9.93
C VAL A 314 -5.36 -17.61 -10.09
N LEU A 315 -4.31 -16.81 -10.33
CA LEU A 315 -4.43 -15.38 -10.58
C LEU A 315 -4.31 -15.10 -12.07
N ARG A 316 -5.30 -14.41 -12.65
CA ARG A 316 -5.37 -14.09 -14.09
C ARG A 316 -5.59 -12.60 -14.31
N ASP A 317 -5.47 -12.16 -15.55
CA ASP A 317 -5.74 -10.79 -16.02
C ASP A 317 -5.17 -9.69 -15.12
N PRO A 318 -3.83 -9.67 -14.87
CA PRO A 318 -3.22 -8.74 -13.97
C PRO A 318 -3.25 -7.31 -14.50
N GLU A 319 -3.77 -6.38 -13.71
CA GLU A 319 -3.76 -4.95 -13.97
C GLU A 319 -2.80 -4.24 -13.01
N GLY A 320 -1.66 -3.77 -13.51
CA GLY A 320 -0.67 -3.05 -12.70
C GLY A 320 0.14 -3.89 -11.72
N VAL A 321 0.06 -5.21 -11.81
CA VAL A 321 0.82 -6.18 -11.01
C VAL A 321 1.41 -7.28 -11.88
N ARG A 322 2.35 -8.04 -11.35
CA ARG A 322 2.78 -9.34 -11.87
C ARG A 322 2.21 -10.42 -10.96
N VAL A 323 1.74 -11.52 -11.51
CA VAL A 323 1.19 -12.62 -10.73
C VAL A 323 2.25 -13.62 -10.32
N GLY A 324 2.11 -14.16 -9.10
CA GLY A 324 2.91 -15.27 -8.58
C GLY A 324 2.42 -16.64 -9.05
N GLN A 325 2.96 -17.69 -8.45
CA GLN A 325 2.52 -19.06 -8.69
C GLN A 325 1.11 -19.28 -8.09
N PRO A 326 0.34 -20.24 -8.62
CA PRO A 326 -0.91 -20.67 -8.00
C PRO A 326 -0.71 -21.10 -6.55
N THR A 327 -1.72 -20.88 -5.73
CA THR A 327 -1.72 -21.28 -4.31
C THR A 327 -2.68 -22.44 -4.13
N THR A 328 -2.24 -23.49 -3.45
CA THR A 328 -3.08 -24.64 -3.08
C THR A 328 -3.83 -24.33 -1.79
N VAL A 329 -5.10 -24.69 -1.74
CA VAL A 329 -5.99 -24.64 -0.56
C VAL A 329 -6.38 -26.05 -0.22
N THR A 330 -6.27 -26.44 1.04
CA THR A 330 -6.77 -27.71 1.54
C THR A 330 -8.21 -27.53 2.03
N VAL A 331 -9.09 -28.44 1.64
CA VAL A 331 -10.47 -28.56 2.13
C VAL A 331 -10.53 -29.72 3.09
N ILE A 332 -11.06 -29.46 4.27
CA ILE A 332 -11.22 -30.46 5.34
C ILE A 332 -12.72 -30.72 5.49
N ASP A 333 -13.12 -31.99 5.42
CA ASP A 333 -14.50 -32.41 5.70
C ASP A 333 -14.95 -31.86 7.07
N ALA A 334 -16.18 -31.37 7.13
CA ALA A 334 -16.76 -30.77 8.34
C ALA A 334 -16.75 -31.72 9.55
N ALA A 335 -16.87 -33.03 9.34
CA ALA A 335 -16.80 -34.04 10.40
C ALA A 335 -15.38 -34.24 10.94
N ASN A 336 -14.35 -33.93 10.14
CA ASN A 336 -12.94 -34.04 10.51
C ASN A 336 -12.34 -32.72 11.02
N ALA A 337 -13.12 -31.63 11.01
CA ALA A 337 -12.64 -30.33 11.44
C ALA A 337 -12.28 -30.33 12.93
N PRO A 338 -11.17 -29.72 13.36
CA PRO A 338 -10.81 -29.61 14.76
C PRO A 338 -11.92 -28.87 15.52
N ARG A 339 -12.49 -29.49 16.53
CA ARG A 339 -13.51 -28.85 17.41
C ARG A 339 -12.82 -27.73 18.18
N ILE A 340 -13.30 -26.51 18.02
CA ILE A 340 -12.90 -25.40 18.86
C ILE A 340 -13.74 -25.55 20.15
N ASP A 341 -13.10 -26.06 21.21
CA ASP A 341 -13.70 -26.02 22.56
C ASP A 341 -13.84 -24.54 22.97
N LEU A 342 -15.02 -24.00 22.78
CA LEU A 342 -15.34 -22.70 23.37
C LEU A 342 -15.30 -22.88 24.91
N PRO A 343 -14.55 -22.01 25.63
CA PRO A 343 -14.59 -22.06 27.08
C PRO A 343 -16.05 -21.94 27.54
N GLY A 344 -16.49 -22.92 28.30
CA GLY A 344 -17.82 -22.91 28.85
C GLY A 344 -18.11 -21.60 29.60
N PRO A 345 -19.37 -21.17 29.68
CA PRO A 345 -19.71 -19.96 30.42
C PRO A 345 -19.15 -20.04 31.84
N PRO A 346 -18.56 -18.94 32.35
CA PRO A 346 -18.02 -18.95 33.72
C PRO A 346 -19.11 -19.39 34.71
N PHE A 347 -18.80 -20.41 35.48
CA PHE A 347 -19.66 -20.85 36.59
C PHE A 347 -19.85 -19.63 37.52
N LEU A 348 -21.05 -19.07 37.54
CA LEU A 348 -21.44 -18.14 38.57
C LEU A 348 -21.60 -18.95 39.89
N PRO A 349 -20.87 -18.62 40.95
CA PRO A 349 -21.08 -19.26 42.24
C PRO A 349 -22.49 -18.93 42.72
N LEU A 350 -23.26 -19.98 43.06
CA LEU A 350 -24.53 -19.84 43.73
C LEU A 350 -24.33 -19.10 45.06
N GLY A 351 -24.91 -17.93 45.18
CA GLY A 351 -24.85 -17.15 46.41
C GLY A 351 -25.43 -17.93 47.60
N PRO A 352 -25.04 -17.62 48.85
CA PRO A 352 -25.47 -18.33 50.03
C PRO A 352 -26.99 -18.17 50.21
N THR A 353 -27.67 -19.32 50.38
CA THR A 353 -29.08 -19.36 50.82
C THR A 353 -29.12 -18.95 52.29
N PHE A 354 -29.72 -17.82 52.59
CA PHE A 354 -30.08 -17.45 53.96
C PHE A 354 -31.30 -18.28 54.38
N SER A 355 -31.11 -19.02 55.45
CA SER A 355 -32.18 -19.63 56.25
C SER A 355 -32.63 -18.67 57.38
#